data_03faca47dc1fa2e34047c3c7647c0a22
#
_entry.id   03faca47dc1fa2e34047c3c7647c0a22
#
_cell.length_a   1.000
_cell.length_b   1.000
_cell.length_c   1.000
_cell.angle_alpha   90.00
_cell.angle_beta   90.00
_cell.angle_gamma   90.00
#
_symmetry.space_group_name_H-M   'P 1'
#
loop_
_entity.id
_entity.type
_entity.pdbx_description
1 polymer ?
#
loop_
_entity_poly.entity_id
_entity_poly.type
_entity_poly.pdbx_seq_one_letter_code
_entity_poly.pdbx_strand_id
1 'polypeptide(L)'
;DSQHKFNIQGFYTQTLRSGYLEQGKRITLSPRNYWVRGIEPRYSQIFMIGPSAHEVGVGYRYLNESTHEMRYYTATSSGQLPSGSSPYDRDTRSGTEAHAWYLDDKIDIGNWTITPGMRFEHIESYQNNAITGTHEEVSYNAPLPALNVLYHLTDSWNLYANTEGSFGTVQYSQIGKAVQSGNVWCTAQSLFQQSMEL
;
A
#
# COMPACT_ATOMS: atom_id res chain seq x y z
N ASP A 1 -8.51 -27.28 21.66
CA ASP A 1 -7.31 -27.47 20.84
C ASP A 1 -7.60 -26.93 19.45
N SER A 2 -7.44 -25.64 19.24
CA SER A 2 -7.66 -25.07 17.92
C SER A 2 -6.38 -25.16 17.11
N GLN A 3 -6.19 -26.25 16.40
CA GLN A 3 -5.17 -26.39 15.35
C GLN A 3 -5.45 -25.50 14.14
N HIS A 4 -6.59 -24.79 14.16
CA HIS A 4 -7.06 -23.94 13.09
C HIS A 4 -7.42 -22.56 13.63
N LYS A 5 -7.03 -21.52 12.92
CA LYS A 5 -7.42 -20.15 13.21
C LYS A 5 -7.99 -19.51 11.95
N PHE A 6 -9.13 -18.87 12.08
CA PHE A 6 -9.71 -18.05 11.03
C PHE A 6 -9.91 -16.64 11.57
N ASN A 7 -9.45 -15.66 10.82
CA ASN A 7 -9.64 -14.24 11.12
C ASN A 7 -10.16 -13.54 9.87
N ILE A 8 -11.03 -12.57 10.06
CA ILE A 8 -11.47 -11.67 9.00
C ILE A 8 -11.45 -10.25 9.54
N GLN A 9 -10.78 -9.37 8.84
CA GLN A 9 -10.71 -7.95 9.16
C GLN A 9 -11.33 -7.14 8.02
N GLY A 10 -12.27 -6.27 8.36
CA GLY A 10 -12.79 -5.26 7.43
C GLY A 10 -12.42 -3.87 7.95
N PHE A 11 -12.13 -2.93 7.06
CA PHE A 11 -11.82 -1.56 7.43
C PHE A 11 -12.39 -0.56 6.42
N TYR A 12 -12.71 0.61 6.93
CA TYR A 12 -13.12 1.76 6.16
C TYR A 12 -12.58 3.03 6.81
N THR A 13 -11.98 3.89 6.02
CA THR A 13 -11.49 5.19 6.47
C THR A 13 -11.85 6.25 5.45
N GLN A 14 -12.30 7.40 5.93
CA GLN A 14 -12.50 8.60 5.13
C GLN A 14 -11.70 9.75 5.74
N THR A 15 -10.94 10.45 4.91
CA THR A 15 -10.15 11.60 5.34
C THR A 15 -10.48 12.79 4.46
N LEU A 16 -10.92 13.87 5.08
CA LEU A 16 -11.11 15.18 4.45
C LEU A 16 -9.93 16.07 4.79
N ARG A 17 -9.25 16.58 3.80
CA ARG A 17 -8.15 17.52 3.95
C ARG A 17 -8.40 18.76 3.11
N SER A 18 -8.23 19.95 3.69
CA SER A 18 -8.28 21.20 2.94
C SER A 18 -6.95 21.94 3.11
N GLY A 19 -6.35 22.33 2.01
CA GLY A 19 -5.19 23.22 1.98
C GLY A 19 -5.64 24.65 1.66
N TYR A 20 -5.05 25.61 2.35
CA TYR A 20 -5.23 27.04 2.12
C TYR A 20 -3.87 27.68 1.91
N LEU A 21 -3.73 28.47 0.84
CA LEU A 21 -2.53 29.24 0.54
C LEU A 21 -2.91 30.62 0.00
N GLU A 22 -2.46 31.67 0.67
CA GLU A 22 -2.61 33.04 0.22
C GLU A 22 -1.31 33.55 -0.38
N GLN A 23 -1.37 34.04 -1.60
CA GLN A 23 -0.24 34.62 -2.32
C GLN A 23 -0.66 35.93 -2.98
N GLY A 24 -0.33 37.03 -2.38
CA GLY A 24 -0.70 38.36 -2.87
C GLY A 24 -2.21 38.54 -2.91
N LYS A 25 -2.75 38.71 -4.13
CA LYS A 25 -4.21 38.90 -4.35
C LYS A 25 -4.97 37.61 -4.64
N ARG A 26 -4.32 36.45 -4.51
CA ARG A 26 -4.89 35.13 -4.83
C ARG A 26 -4.90 34.22 -3.63
N ILE A 27 -6.03 33.63 -3.37
CA ILE A 27 -6.19 32.53 -2.42
C ILE A 27 -6.34 31.25 -3.22
N THR A 28 -5.53 30.25 -2.90
CA THR A 28 -5.64 28.89 -3.45
C THR A 28 -6.24 28.00 -2.40
N LEU A 29 -7.29 27.30 -2.76
CA LEU A 29 -7.95 26.28 -1.94
C LEU A 29 -7.76 24.92 -2.59
N SER A 30 -7.36 23.92 -1.78
CA SER A 30 -7.07 22.58 -2.27
C SER A 30 -7.77 21.53 -1.40
N PRO A 31 -9.12 21.40 -1.53
CA PRO A 31 -9.84 20.35 -0.84
C PRO A 31 -9.52 18.99 -1.46
N ARG A 32 -9.36 18.00 -0.58
CA ARG A 32 -9.09 16.60 -0.93
C ARG A 32 -9.94 15.70 -0.09
N ASN A 33 -10.50 14.69 -0.71
CA ASN A 33 -11.28 13.66 -0.06
C ASN A 33 -10.70 12.30 -0.39
N TYR A 34 -10.37 11.52 0.63
CA TYR A 34 -9.77 10.20 0.51
C TYR A 34 -10.68 9.17 1.15
N TRP A 35 -10.87 8.04 0.49
CA TRP A 35 -11.53 6.87 1.03
C TRP A 35 -10.61 5.67 0.86
N VAL A 36 -10.56 4.88 1.91
CA VAL A 36 -9.87 3.58 1.90
C VAL A 36 -10.81 2.57 2.52
N ARG A 37 -11.01 1.46 1.85
CA ARG A 37 -11.80 0.33 2.34
C ARG A 37 -11.16 -0.97 1.92
N GLY A 38 -11.35 -1.98 2.74
CA GLY A 38 -10.83 -3.29 2.39
C GLY A 38 -11.33 -4.39 3.30
N ILE A 39 -10.97 -5.61 2.93
CA ILE A 39 -11.25 -6.82 3.67
C ILE A 39 -10.05 -7.75 3.59
N GLU A 40 -9.75 -8.41 4.69
CA GLU A 40 -8.60 -9.30 4.80
C GLU A 40 -8.97 -10.56 5.59
N PRO A 41 -9.44 -11.64 4.94
CA PRO A 41 -9.54 -12.95 5.53
C PRO A 41 -8.17 -13.62 5.61
N ARG A 42 -7.92 -14.29 6.74
CA ARG A 42 -6.74 -15.13 7.00
C ARG A 42 -7.15 -16.44 7.61
N TYR A 43 -6.49 -17.51 7.20
CA TYR A 43 -6.62 -18.83 7.78
C TYR A 43 -5.24 -19.38 8.09
N SER A 44 -5.04 -19.97 9.26
CA SER A 44 -3.85 -20.74 9.56
C SER A 44 -4.18 -22.08 10.20
N GLN A 45 -3.31 -23.05 9.97
CA GLN A 45 -3.39 -24.39 10.51
C GLN A 45 -2.03 -24.83 11.03
N ILE A 46 -2.06 -25.45 12.22
CA ILE A 46 -0.87 -26.02 12.86
C ILE A 46 -0.89 -27.53 12.69
N PHE A 47 0.23 -28.13 12.30
CA PHE A 47 0.43 -29.56 12.19
C PHE A 47 1.89 -29.94 12.41
N MET A 48 2.16 -31.22 12.65
CA MET A 48 3.49 -31.77 12.88
C MET A 48 3.98 -32.57 11.67
N ILE A 49 5.21 -32.32 11.25
CA ILE A 49 5.92 -33.15 10.26
C ILE A 49 7.21 -33.64 10.92
N GLY A 50 7.19 -34.92 11.39
CA GLY A 50 8.31 -35.45 12.16
C GLY A 50 8.56 -34.63 13.43
N PRO A 51 9.80 -34.10 13.64
CA PRO A 51 10.12 -33.30 14.81
C PRO A 51 9.77 -31.83 14.67
N SER A 52 9.28 -31.37 13.53
CA SER A 52 9.00 -29.95 13.27
C SER A 52 7.51 -29.63 13.41
N ALA A 53 7.21 -28.50 14.05
CA ALA A 53 5.88 -27.91 14.06
C ALA A 53 5.77 -26.91 12.92
N HIS A 54 4.67 -26.99 12.17
CA HIS A 54 4.37 -26.11 11.05
C HIS A 54 3.11 -25.32 11.35
N GLU A 55 3.12 -24.01 11.18
CA GLU A 55 1.93 -23.17 11.13
C GLU A 55 1.84 -22.56 9.73
N VAL A 56 1.05 -23.21 8.86
CA VAL A 56 0.81 -22.68 7.51
C VAL A 56 -0.29 -21.68 7.55
N GLY A 57 0.01 -20.48 7.04
CA GLY A 57 -0.92 -19.35 6.91
C GLY A 57 -1.22 -19.08 5.45
N VAL A 58 -2.50 -18.87 5.13
CA VAL A 58 -2.96 -18.37 3.83
C VAL A 58 -3.86 -17.16 4.04
N GLY A 59 -3.77 -16.20 3.16
CA GLY A 59 -4.63 -15.04 3.26
C GLY A 59 -4.81 -14.33 1.93
N TYR A 60 -5.81 -13.46 1.95
CA TYR A 60 -6.16 -12.60 0.84
C TYR A 60 -6.48 -11.22 1.39
N ARG A 61 -6.05 -10.18 0.70
CA ARG A 61 -6.40 -8.80 1.01
C ARG A 61 -6.96 -8.14 -0.23
N TYR A 62 -8.13 -7.54 -0.10
CA TYR A 62 -8.69 -6.60 -1.03
C TYR A 62 -8.58 -5.20 -0.45
N LEU A 63 -8.06 -4.27 -1.22
CA LEU A 63 -7.97 -2.86 -0.89
C LEU A 63 -8.54 -2.04 -2.04
N ASN A 64 -9.40 -1.08 -1.72
CA ASN A 64 -9.87 -0.10 -2.67
C ASN A 64 -9.66 1.30 -2.07
N GLU A 65 -8.88 2.10 -2.76
CA GLU A 65 -8.64 3.50 -2.44
C GLU A 65 -9.26 4.40 -3.49
N SER A 66 -9.76 5.54 -3.09
CA SER A 66 -10.27 6.57 -3.99
C SER A 66 -9.95 7.95 -3.43
N THR A 67 -9.55 8.84 -4.30
CA THR A 67 -9.32 10.23 -3.96
C THR A 67 -9.96 11.17 -4.95
N HIS A 68 -10.53 12.26 -4.46
CA HIS A 68 -10.97 13.39 -5.25
C HIS A 68 -10.19 14.62 -4.80
N GLU A 69 -9.37 15.15 -5.67
CA GLU A 69 -8.55 16.33 -5.43
C GLU A 69 -9.01 17.47 -6.34
N MET A 70 -9.41 18.56 -5.71
CA MET A 70 -9.72 19.81 -6.41
C MET A 70 -8.75 20.89 -5.99
N ARG A 71 -8.44 21.80 -6.88
CA ARG A 71 -7.75 23.05 -6.59
C ARG A 71 -8.40 24.17 -7.34
N TYR A 72 -8.76 25.20 -6.63
CA TYR A 72 -9.39 26.38 -7.22
C TYR A 72 -8.88 27.67 -6.58
N TYR A 73 -9.03 28.72 -7.30
CA TYR A 73 -8.62 30.06 -6.92
C TYR A 73 -9.82 30.92 -6.54
N THR A 74 -9.64 31.75 -5.55
CA THR A 74 -10.57 32.82 -5.21
C THR A 74 -9.82 34.12 -5.02
N ALA A 75 -10.51 35.25 -5.17
CA ALA A 75 -9.91 36.55 -4.92
C ALA A 75 -9.80 36.83 -3.42
N THR A 76 -8.76 37.53 -3.00
CA THR A 76 -8.73 38.17 -1.69
C THR A 76 -9.70 39.35 -1.65
N SER A 77 -9.97 39.91 -0.46
CA SER A 77 -10.80 41.10 -0.29
C SER A 77 -10.34 42.31 -1.10
N SER A 78 -9.07 42.34 -1.52
CA SER A 78 -8.44 43.41 -2.28
C SER A 78 -8.17 43.06 -3.75
N GLY A 79 -8.55 41.91 -4.24
CA GLY A 79 -8.26 41.44 -5.58
C GLY A 79 -9.41 40.73 -6.25
N GLN A 80 -9.51 40.81 -7.57
CA GLN A 80 -10.43 40.04 -8.39
C GLN A 80 -9.65 39.05 -9.24
N LEU A 81 -10.22 37.86 -9.48
CA LEU A 81 -9.65 36.95 -10.46
C LEU A 81 -9.74 37.61 -11.84
N PRO A 82 -8.73 37.40 -12.72
CA PRO A 82 -8.80 37.87 -14.09
C PRO A 82 -10.08 37.39 -14.77
N SER A 83 -10.71 38.28 -15.51
CA SER A 83 -11.93 37.94 -16.28
C SER A 83 -11.63 36.83 -17.28
N GLY A 84 -12.44 35.79 -17.31
CA GLY A 84 -12.25 34.60 -18.18
C GLY A 84 -11.32 33.52 -17.61
N SER A 85 -10.76 33.72 -16.41
CA SER A 85 -10.00 32.66 -15.74
C SER A 85 -10.95 31.58 -15.20
N SER A 86 -10.66 30.31 -15.49
CA SER A 86 -11.31 29.22 -14.78
C SER A 86 -10.95 29.28 -13.29
N PRO A 87 -11.89 29.23 -12.36
CA PRO A 87 -11.57 29.16 -10.95
C PRO A 87 -10.86 27.84 -10.58
N TYR A 88 -10.98 26.81 -11.43
CA TYR A 88 -10.40 25.48 -11.21
C TYR A 88 -9.16 25.31 -12.09
N ASP A 89 -8.07 24.85 -11.47
CA ASP A 89 -6.88 24.41 -12.20
C ASP A 89 -6.55 22.91 -11.93
N ARG A 90 -7.28 22.28 -11.02
CA ARG A 90 -7.24 20.85 -10.78
C ARG A 90 -8.62 20.35 -10.37
N ASP A 91 -9.06 19.31 -11.05
CA ASP A 91 -10.19 18.46 -10.68
C ASP A 91 -9.83 17.03 -11.11
N THR A 92 -9.31 16.26 -10.17
CA THR A 92 -8.74 14.95 -10.45
C THR A 92 -9.36 13.91 -9.53
N ARG A 93 -9.84 12.82 -10.11
CA ARG A 93 -10.30 11.63 -9.41
C ARG A 93 -9.34 10.50 -9.71
N SER A 94 -8.78 9.93 -8.66
CA SER A 94 -7.86 8.81 -8.76
C SER A 94 -8.31 7.69 -7.84
N GLY A 95 -7.94 6.47 -8.18
CA GLY A 95 -8.22 5.32 -7.33
C GLY A 95 -7.23 4.20 -7.59
N THR A 96 -7.17 3.30 -6.62
CA THR A 96 -6.39 2.08 -6.67
C THR A 96 -7.26 0.93 -6.19
N GLU A 97 -7.25 -0.15 -6.95
CA GLU A 97 -7.78 -1.44 -6.55
C GLU A 97 -6.61 -2.42 -6.45
N ALA A 98 -6.47 -3.07 -5.29
CA ALA A 98 -5.37 -3.97 -5.03
C ALA A 98 -5.86 -5.29 -4.46
N HIS A 99 -5.35 -6.37 -5.03
CA HIS A 99 -5.57 -7.73 -4.61
C HIS A 99 -4.22 -8.33 -4.20
N ALA A 100 -4.13 -8.85 -2.99
CA ALA A 100 -2.93 -9.50 -2.51
C ALA A 100 -3.27 -10.89 -1.97
N TRP A 101 -2.55 -11.89 -2.43
CA TRP A 101 -2.59 -13.26 -1.91
C TRP A 101 -1.27 -13.54 -1.22
N TYR A 102 -1.32 -14.20 -0.09
CA TYR A 102 -0.11 -14.57 0.64
C TYR A 102 -0.21 -15.97 1.23
N LEU A 103 0.95 -16.60 1.29
CA LEU A 103 1.18 -17.90 1.86
C LEU A 103 2.47 -17.83 2.68
N ASP A 104 2.44 -18.31 3.90
CA ASP A 104 3.60 -18.45 4.76
C ASP A 104 3.55 -19.78 5.52
N ASP A 105 4.72 -20.32 5.89
CA ASP A 105 4.85 -21.48 6.75
C ASP A 105 5.86 -21.18 7.86
N LYS A 106 5.39 -21.06 9.08
CA LYS A 106 6.24 -20.93 10.24
C LYS A 106 6.65 -22.32 10.72
N ILE A 107 7.93 -22.65 10.56
CA ILE A 107 8.53 -23.95 10.85
C ILE A 107 9.36 -23.85 12.12
N ASP A 108 8.92 -24.51 13.20
CA ASP A 108 9.69 -24.62 14.44
C ASP A 108 10.37 -25.99 14.50
N ILE A 109 11.71 -26.00 14.52
CA ILE A 109 12.52 -27.21 14.60
C ILE A 109 13.74 -26.99 15.51
N GLY A 110 13.74 -27.68 16.67
CA GLY A 110 14.80 -27.47 17.68
C GLY A 110 14.85 -26.01 18.13
N ASN A 111 16.01 -25.38 17.98
CA ASN A 111 16.22 -23.97 18.33
C ASN A 111 15.96 -23.00 17.16
N TRP A 112 15.46 -23.49 16.04
CA TRP A 112 15.21 -22.67 14.85
C TRP A 112 13.72 -22.45 14.64
N THR A 113 13.38 -21.21 14.32
CA THR A 113 12.11 -20.85 13.69
C THR A 113 12.40 -20.25 12.31
N ILE A 114 11.92 -20.88 11.25
CA ILE A 114 12.13 -20.46 9.86
C ILE A 114 10.76 -20.19 9.25
N THR A 115 10.59 -19.00 8.71
CA THR A 115 9.31 -18.62 8.09
C THR A 115 9.52 -18.16 6.65
N PRO A 116 9.52 -19.09 5.67
CA PRO A 116 9.39 -18.71 4.27
C PRO A 116 7.99 -18.19 3.99
N GLY A 117 7.90 -17.19 3.13
CA GLY A 117 6.63 -16.61 2.71
C GLY A 117 6.68 -16.09 1.27
N MET A 118 5.51 -15.97 0.69
CA MET A 118 5.30 -15.37 -0.62
C MET A 118 4.03 -14.53 -0.59
N ARG A 119 4.13 -13.30 -1.07
CA ARG A 119 2.98 -12.44 -1.35
C ARG A 119 2.96 -12.12 -2.83
N PHE A 120 1.81 -12.22 -3.43
CA PHE A 120 1.57 -11.82 -4.80
C PHE A 120 0.56 -10.68 -4.81
N GLU A 121 0.92 -9.55 -5.42
CA GLU A 121 0.04 -8.39 -5.54
C GLU A 121 -0.33 -8.13 -6.98
N HIS A 122 -1.60 -7.86 -7.20
CA HIS A 122 -2.14 -7.30 -8.43
C HIS A 122 -2.79 -5.96 -8.09
N ILE A 123 -2.30 -4.89 -8.72
CA ILE A 123 -2.69 -3.52 -8.39
C ILE A 123 -3.07 -2.81 -9.69
N GLU A 124 -4.25 -2.24 -9.70
CA GLU A 124 -4.74 -1.37 -10.77
C GLU A 124 -4.94 0.03 -10.22
N SER A 125 -4.37 1.02 -10.87
CA SER A 125 -4.51 2.42 -10.49
C SER A 125 -4.93 3.26 -11.68
N TYR A 126 -5.83 4.21 -11.43
CA TYR A 126 -6.31 5.12 -12.47
C TYR A 126 -6.29 6.57 -11.99
N GLN A 127 -6.26 7.47 -12.97
CA GLN A 127 -6.46 8.90 -12.76
C GLN A 127 -7.33 9.49 -13.88
N ASN A 128 -8.39 10.18 -13.47
CA ASN A 128 -9.26 10.96 -14.33
C ASN A 128 -9.05 12.44 -14.05
N ASN A 129 -8.73 13.21 -15.06
CA ASN A 129 -8.64 14.67 -14.96
C ASN A 129 -9.84 15.30 -15.67
N ALA A 130 -10.76 15.87 -14.91
CA ALA A 130 -11.99 16.46 -15.45
C ALA A 130 -11.76 17.74 -16.26
N ILE A 131 -10.62 18.42 -16.04
CA ILE A 131 -10.30 19.67 -16.76
C ILE A 131 -9.76 19.37 -18.15
N THR A 132 -8.87 18.37 -18.27
CA THR A 132 -8.26 17.99 -19.55
C THR A 132 -9.03 16.90 -20.28
N GLY A 133 -9.97 16.24 -19.60
CA GLY A 133 -10.68 15.08 -20.12
C GLY A 133 -9.80 13.84 -20.28
N THR A 134 -8.63 13.81 -19.65
CA THR A 134 -7.71 12.67 -19.76
C THR A 134 -8.06 11.58 -18.74
N HIS A 135 -7.93 10.33 -19.18
CA HIS A 135 -8.04 9.14 -18.37
C HIS A 135 -6.75 8.32 -18.55
N GLU A 136 -6.15 7.94 -17.45
CA GLU A 136 -4.89 7.19 -17.42
C GLU A 136 -5.02 6.04 -16.45
N GLU A 137 -4.54 4.86 -16.85
CA GLU A 137 -4.57 3.64 -16.04
C GLU A 137 -3.19 2.98 -16.06
N VAL A 138 -2.87 2.28 -14.99
CA VAL A 138 -1.67 1.46 -14.87
C VAL A 138 -1.96 0.24 -14.02
N SER A 139 -1.44 -0.90 -14.42
CA SER A 139 -1.57 -2.18 -13.72
C SER A 139 -0.20 -2.76 -13.42
N TYR A 140 -0.08 -3.39 -12.24
CA TYR A 140 1.15 -4.01 -11.76
C TYR A 140 0.87 -5.41 -11.23
N ASN A 141 1.85 -6.30 -11.43
CA ASN A 141 1.92 -7.60 -10.78
C ASN A 141 3.26 -7.71 -10.06
N ALA A 142 3.24 -7.97 -8.77
CA ALA A 142 4.44 -8.01 -7.94
C ALA A 142 4.49 -9.28 -7.10
N PRO A 143 5.36 -10.26 -7.44
CA PRO A 143 5.71 -11.34 -6.54
C PRO A 143 6.70 -10.83 -5.48
N LEU A 144 6.38 -11.01 -4.21
CA LEU A 144 7.13 -10.51 -3.06
C LEU A 144 7.51 -11.68 -2.15
N PRO A 145 8.66 -12.32 -2.36
CA PRO A 145 9.16 -13.37 -1.48
C PRO A 145 9.62 -12.78 -0.16
N ALA A 146 9.48 -13.56 0.91
CA ALA A 146 9.97 -13.23 2.24
C ALA A 146 10.58 -14.46 2.91
N LEU A 147 11.59 -14.24 3.73
CA LEU A 147 12.19 -15.26 4.57
C LEU A 147 12.58 -14.65 5.91
N ASN A 148 12.01 -15.19 7.00
CA ASN A 148 12.44 -14.90 8.36
C ASN A 148 13.15 -16.11 8.95
N VAL A 149 14.24 -15.88 9.65
CA VAL A 149 14.97 -16.90 10.38
C VAL A 149 15.25 -16.40 11.79
N LEU A 150 14.83 -17.16 12.79
CA LEU A 150 15.07 -16.89 14.19
C LEU A 150 15.80 -18.09 14.77
N TYR A 151 16.86 -17.83 15.54
CA TYR A 151 17.60 -18.82 16.29
C TYR A 151 17.58 -18.50 17.78
N HIS A 152 17.05 -19.42 18.57
CA HIS A 152 17.02 -19.32 20.04
C HIS A 152 18.38 -19.78 20.58
N LEU A 153 19.28 -18.82 20.88
CA LEU A 153 20.63 -19.12 21.37
C LEU A 153 20.56 -19.56 22.82
N THR A 154 19.77 -18.89 23.65
CA THR A 154 19.48 -19.22 25.05
C THR A 154 18.02 -18.80 25.35
N ASP A 155 17.54 -19.06 26.59
CA ASP A 155 16.22 -18.61 27.04
C ASP A 155 16.06 -17.07 27.03
N SER A 156 17.18 -16.33 27.01
CA SER A 156 17.18 -14.86 27.05
C SER A 156 17.77 -14.20 25.81
N TRP A 157 18.36 -14.98 24.89
CA TRP A 157 19.03 -14.45 23.71
C TRP A 157 18.53 -15.10 22.43
N ASN A 158 18.10 -14.26 21.50
CA ASN A 158 17.66 -14.68 20.18
C ASN A 158 18.47 -13.94 19.10
N LEU A 159 18.79 -14.64 18.02
CA LEU A 159 19.36 -14.07 16.82
C LEU A 159 18.33 -14.17 15.73
N TYR A 160 18.09 -13.09 14.99
CA TYR A 160 17.18 -13.13 13.86
C TYR A 160 17.74 -12.44 12.62
N ALA A 161 17.31 -12.92 11.45
CA ALA A 161 17.57 -12.30 10.18
C ALA A 161 16.29 -12.38 9.34
N ASN A 162 15.98 -11.30 8.62
CA ASN A 162 14.89 -11.29 7.68
C ASN A 162 15.30 -10.69 6.34
N THR A 163 14.65 -11.16 5.30
CA THR A 163 14.71 -10.57 3.98
C THR A 163 13.32 -10.62 3.36
N GLU A 164 12.91 -9.53 2.74
CA GLU A 164 11.61 -9.44 2.08
C GLU A 164 11.69 -8.61 0.82
N GLY A 165 10.90 -8.98 -0.18
CA GLY A 165 10.61 -8.15 -1.33
C GLY A 165 9.59 -7.09 -0.96
N SER A 166 9.83 -5.83 -1.34
CA SER A 166 8.86 -4.76 -1.21
C SER A 166 8.56 -4.11 -2.56
N PHE A 167 7.35 -3.60 -2.70
CA PHE A 167 6.89 -2.93 -3.90
C PHE A 167 6.30 -1.56 -3.55
N GLY A 168 6.76 -0.52 -4.25
CA GLY A 168 6.19 0.82 -4.14
C GLY A 168 5.37 1.17 -5.38
N THR A 169 4.10 1.48 -5.20
CA THR A 169 3.23 1.95 -6.29
C THR A 169 3.61 3.35 -6.76
N VAL A 170 3.39 3.62 -8.04
CA VAL A 170 3.55 4.96 -8.61
C VAL A 170 2.50 5.90 -7.99
N GLN A 171 2.94 7.12 -7.64
CA GLN A 171 2.01 8.14 -7.16
C GLN A 171 1.01 8.53 -8.25
N TYR A 172 -0.22 8.82 -7.89
CA TYR A 172 -1.27 9.24 -8.84
C TYR A 172 -0.84 10.36 -9.80
N SER A 173 -0.09 11.34 -9.30
CA SER A 173 0.45 12.44 -10.12
C SER A 173 1.49 12.02 -11.16
N GLN A 174 1.93 10.77 -11.13
CA GLN A 174 2.94 10.21 -12.02
C GLN A 174 2.39 9.14 -12.97
N ILE A 175 1.12 8.76 -12.82
CA ILE A 175 0.51 7.69 -13.64
C ILE A 175 0.67 8.00 -15.13
N GLY A 176 0.32 9.19 -15.59
CA GLY A 176 0.47 9.57 -17.00
C GLY A 176 1.89 9.53 -17.53
N LYS A 177 2.87 9.85 -16.69
CA LYS A 177 4.28 9.75 -17.05
C LYS A 177 4.75 8.30 -17.10
N ALA A 178 4.26 7.45 -16.22
CA ALA A 178 4.57 6.02 -16.19
C ALA A 178 4.02 5.32 -17.43
N VAL A 179 2.80 5.65 -17.86
CA VAL A 179 2.20 5.12 -19.10
C VAL A 179 2.98 5.56 -20.33
N GLN A 180 3.41 6.82 -20.40
CA GLN A 180 4.19 7.34 -21.53
C GLN A 180 5.59 6.73 -21.65
N SER A 181 6.23 6.39 -20.52
CA SER A 181 7.59 5.85 -20.54
C SER A 181 7.66 4.35 -20.83
N GLY A 182 6.56 3.62 -20.76
CA GLY A 182 6.51 2.17 -20.96
C GLY A 182 7.35 1.36 -19.95
N ASN A 183 7.95 2.02 -18.97
CA ASN A 183 8.90 1.45 -18.03
C ASN A 183 8.40 1.57 -16.60
N VAL A 184 7.52 0.67 -16.22
CA VAL A 184 7.23 0.46 -14.80
C VAL A 184 8.11 -0.66 -14.29
N TRP A 185 9.29 -0.30 -13.78
CA TRP A 185 10.20 -1.26 -13.16
C TRP A 185 9.80 -1.43 -11.69
N CYS A 186 9.37 -2.64 -11.32
CA CYS A 186 9.32 -3.04 -9.93
C CYS A 186 10.74 -3.14 -9.40
N THR A 187 11.17 -2.19 -8.59
CA THR A 187 12.44 -2.32 -7.87
C THR A 187 12.16 -3.12 -6.62
N ALA A 188 12.47 -4.42 -6.65
CA ALA A 188 12.56 -5.21 -5.43
C ALA A 188 13.75 -4.69 -4.62
N GLN A 189 13.49 -4.03 -3.51
CA GLN A 189 14.53 -3.61 -2.57
C GLN A 189 14.60 -4.67 -1.46
N SER A 190 15.68 -5.45 -1.44
CA SER A 190 15.99 -6.32 -0.32
C SER A 190 16.64 -5.48 0.78
N LEU A 191 15.95 -5.29 1.88
CA LEU A 191 16.50 -4.69 3.09
C LEU A 191 16.99 -5.81 4.01
N PHE A 192 18.30 -5.91 4.22
CA PHE A 192 18.85 -6.70 5.32
C PHE A 192 18.81 -5.85 6.58
N GLN A 193 17.98 -6.24 7.52
CA GLN A 193 17.98 -5.64 8.84
C GLN A 193 18.50 -6.66 9.85
N GLN A 194 19.69 -6.41 10.40
CA GLN A 194 20.18 -7.09 11.59
C GLN A 194 19.81 -6.26 12.81
N SER A 195 19.04 -6.80 13.70
CA SER A 195 18.85 -6.21 15.00
C SER A 195 19.14 -7.25 16.08
N MET A 196 19.93 -6.85 17.04
CA MET A 196 20.11 -7.58 18.30
C MET A 196 19.25 -6.86 19.33
N GLU A 197 18.27 -7.56 19.91
CA GLU A 197 17.62 -7.10 21.12
C GLU A 197 18.38 -7.65 22.33
N LEU A 198 18.83 -6.74 23.19
CA LEU A 198 19.46 -7.00 24.48
C LEU A 198 18.40 -7.07 25.56
#